data_aba0a49d2067870ef241e209d1c576c2
#
_entry.id   aba0a49d2067870ef241e209d1c576c2
#
_cell.length_a   1.000
_cell.length_b   1.000
_cell.length_c   1.000
_cell.angle_alpha   90.00
_cell.angle_beta   90.00
_cell.angle_gamma   90.00
#
_symmetry.space_group_name_H-M   'P 1'
#
loop_
_entity.id
_entity.type
_entity.pdbx_description
1 polymer ?
#
loop_
_entity_poly.entity_id
_entity_poly.type
_entity_poly.pdbx_seq_one_letter_code
_entity_poly.pdbx_strand_id
1 'polypeptide(L)'
;SNIESPWCCPSLNYWNIFNQFIISSLLNDGKNKSSSRSKDLVELGKKESWRDINWDVFSLKQKESIDKYANYKLIQHLNEIRKQSKSFRNNIISIAQGREAQKVIGKEVTATITGVQSYGFFAEIDDLTAEGLVHVSTLGDDWYEYRSRQNLLIGRKNKKTYQLAQKVNVRVLKVDILKNQIDLELVKIDNTEASSDI
;
A
#
# COMPACT_ATOMS: atom_id res chain seq x y z
N SER A 1 5.38 2.76 -16.93
CA SER A 1 5.61 2.71 -15.47
C SER A 1 5.74 4.14 -14.98
N ASN A 2 4.77 4.61 -14.20
CA ASN A 2 4.85 5.91 -13.57
C ASN A 2 6.00 5.87 -12.54
N ILE A 3 7.04 6.63 -12.82
CA ILE A 3 8.15 6.83 -11.88
C ILE A 3 7.68 7.93 -10.93
N GLU A 4 6.98 7.53 -9.87
CA GLU A 4 6.64 8.44 -8.78
C GLU A 4 7.79 8.47 -7.78
N SER A 5 8.41 9.62 -7.64
CA SER A 5 9.39 9.87 -6.58
C SER A 5 8.69 10.54 -5.40
N PRO A 6 8.73 9.95 -4.19
CA PRO A 6 8.11 10.56 -3.03
C PRO A 6 8.84 11.85 -2.64
N TRP A 7 8.08 12.91 -2.40
CA TRP A 7 8.58 14.23 -2.00
C TRP A 7 8.72 14.42 -0.48
N CYS A 8 8.18 13.48 0.29
CA CYS A 8 8.19 13.52 1.75
C CYS A 8 9.42 12.80 2.33
N CYS A 9 9.89 13.27 3.48
CA CYS A 9 11.01 12.71 4.23
C CYS A 9 12.36 12.69 3.47
N PRO A 10 12.92 13.86 3.11
CA PRO A 10 14.16 13.96 2.33
C PRO A 10 15.35 13.26 3.02
N SER A 11 15.41 13.28 4.35
CA SER A 11 16.47 12.63 5.13
C SER A 11 16.50 11.09 4.99
N LEU A 12 15.39 10.49 4.58
CA LEU A 12 15.25 9.04 4.46
C LEU A 12 15.25 8.55 3.01
N ASN A 13 15.30 9.48 2.05
CA ASN A 13 15.11 9.12 0.65
C ASN A 13 16.06 9.90 -0.26
N TYR A 14 17.03 9.20 -0.83
CA TYR A 14 18.00 9.77 -1.75
C TYR A 14 17.36 10.57 -2.88
N TRP A 15 16.29 10.08 -3.47
CA TRP A 15 15.61 10.74 -4.59
C TRP A 15 14.98 12.08 -4.20
N ASN A 16 14.50 12.21 -2.97
CA ASN A 16 13.97 13.48 -2.49
C ASN A 16 15.06 14.54 -2.37
N ILE A 17 16.20 14.15 -1.80
CA ILE A 17 17.36 15.05 -1.70
C ILE A 17 17.81 15.46 -3.10
N PHE A 18 17.91 14.50 -4.01
CA PHE A 18 18.33 14.75 -5.38
C PHE A 18 17.34 15.64 -6.14
N ASN A 19 16.05 15.39 -6.04
CA ASN A 19 15.01 16.23 -6.65
C ASN A 19 15.02 17.65 -6.06
N GLN A 20 15.21 17.80 -4.75
CA GLN A 20 15.35 19.11 -4.11
C GLN A 20 16.58 19.86 -4.62
N PHE A 21 17.70 19.15 -4.79
CA PHE A 21 18.91 19.73 -5.38
C PHE A 21 18.64 20.25 -6.81
N ILE A 22 17.99 19.43 -7.65
CA ILE A 22 17.66 19.83 -9.03
C ILE A 22 16.75 21.07 -9.02
N ILE A 23 15.68 21.06 -8.24
CA ILE A 23 14.72 22.18 -8.16
C ILE A 23 15.38 23.43 -7.60
N SER A 24 16.17 23.32 -6.54
CA SER A 24 16.88 24.47 -5.96
C SER A 24 17.85 25.08 -6.95
N SER A 25 18.57 24.25 -7.71
CA SER A 25 19.46 24.71 -8.78
C SER A 25 18.70 25.42 -9.88
N LEU A 26 17.57 24.85 -10.34
CA LEU A 26 16.69 25.46 -11.33
C LEU A 26 16.18 26.82 -10.89
N LEU A 27 15.66 26.92 -9.66
CA LEU A 27 15.11 28.16 -9.12
C LEU A 27 16.19 29.23 -8.94
N ASN A 28 17.35 28.86 -8.44
CA ASN A 28 18.44 29.81 -8.23
C ASN A 28 19.01 30.32 -9.56
N ASP A 29 19.25 29.44 -10.51
CA ASP A 29 19.85 29.83 -11.82
C ASP A 29 18.81 30.49 -12.74
N GLY A 30 17.53 30.16 -12.61
CA GLY A 30 16.44 30.77 -13.34
C GLY A 30 15.97 32.13 -12.84
N LYS A 31 16.32 32.50 -11.59
CA LYS A 31 15.80 33.69 -10.92
C LYS A 31 15.99 35.01 -11.68
N ASN A 32 17.08 35.15 -12.45
CA ASN A 32 17.44 36.34 -13.18
C ASN A 32 17.42 36.15 -14.71
N LYS A 33 16.82 35.06 -15.20
CA LYS A 33 16.74 34.80 -16.64
C LYS A 33 15.48 35.43 -17.23
N SER A 34 15.62 36.08 -18.39
CA SER A 34 14.48 36.63 -19.11
C SER A 34 13.78 35.56 -19.96
N SER A 35 12.49 35.75 -20.21
CA SER A 35 11.73 34.97 -21.17
C SER A 35 12.25 35.14 -22.58
N SER A 36 12.13 34.09 -23.41
CA SER A 36 12.44 34.17 -24.85
C SER A 36 11.48 35.06 -25.66
N ARG A 37 10.27 35.27 -25.12
CA ARG A 37 9.18 36.02 -25.80
C ARG A 37 8.98 37.42 -25.28
N SER A 38 9.31 37.67 -24.05
CA SER A 38 9.19 38.96 -23.40
C SER A 38 10.46 39.31 -22.65
N LYS A 39 10.65 40.61 -22.34
CA LYS A 39 11.75 41.05 -21.47
C LYS A 39 11.50 40.81 -20.01
N ASP A 40 10.30 40.29 -19.67
CA ASP A 40 9.92 39.98 -18.31
C ASP A 40 10.65 38.73 -17.80
N LEU A 41 10.84 38.65 -16.52
CA LEU A 41 11.43 37.49 -15.87
C LEU A 41 10.50 36.28 -16.02
N VAL A 42 11.09 35.10 -16.26
CA VAL A 42 10.33 33.85 -16.33
C VAL A 42 9.79 33.50 -14.96
N GLU A 43 8.47 33.42 -14.81
CA GLU A 43 7.81 32.92 -13.63
C GLU A 43 7.76 31.39 -13.66
N LEU A 44 8.72 30.73 -13.05
CA LEU A 44 8.85 29.25 -13.06
C LEU A 44 7.65 28.50 -12.44
N GLY A 45 6.81 29.21 -11.66
CA GLY A 45 5.58 28.64 -11.11
C GLY A 45 4.40 28.56 -12.07
N LYS A 46 4.46 29.25 -13.22
CA LYS A 46 3.41 29.25 -14.22
C LYS A 46 3.68 28.24 -15.32
N LYS A 47 2.70 27.41 -15.64
CA LYS A 47 2.83 26.37 -16.68
C LYS A 47 3.14 26.94 -18.07
N GLU A 48 2.61 28.11 -18.39
CA GLU A 48 2.84 28.81 -19.65
C GLU A 48 4.28 29.26 -19.84
N SER A 49 4.96 29.59 -18.74
CA SER A 49 6.35 30.07 -18.75
C SER A 49 7.36 28.99 -19.14
N TRP A 50 7.00 27.72 -19.05
CA TRP A 50 7.92 26.62 -19.38
C TRP A 50 8.28 26.56 -20.87
N ARG A 51 7.40 27.07 -21.74
CA ARG A 51 7.66 27.17 -23.19
C ARG A 51 8.65 28.30 -23.57
N ASP A 52 8.89 29.18 -22.62
CA ASP A 52 9.73 30.35 -22.81
C ASP A 52 11.17 30.15 -22.33
N ILE A 53 11.46 28.97 -21.77
CA ILE A 53 12.80 28.58 -21.34
C ILE A 53 13.62 28.17 -22.58
N ASN A 54 14.62 28.95 -22.92
CA ASN A 54 15.51 28.72 -24.08
C ASN A 54 17.01 28.76 -23.71
N TRP A 55 17.31 28.76 -22.40
CA TRP A 55 18.69 28.73 -21.90
C TRP A 55 19.03 27.38 -21.33
N ASP A 56 20.31 27.08 -21.18
CA ASP A 56 20.78 25.93 -20.43
C ASP A 56 20.41 26.08 -18.95
N VAL A 57 19.48 25.21 -18.48
CA VAL A 57 18.92 25.23 -17.11
C VAL A 57 20.01 24.95 -16.09
N PHE A 58 20.96 24.10 -16.44
CA PHE A 58 22.05 23.69 -15.57
C PHE A 58 23.40 24.14 -16.12
N SER A 59 24.27 24.61 -15.23
CA SER A 59 25.67 24.85 -15.54
C SER A 59 26.41 23.55 -15.85
N LEU A 60 27.57 23.60 -16.51
CA LEU A 60 28.39 22.40 -16.81
C LEU A 60 28.71 21.58 -15.55
N LYS A 61 29.08 22.24 -14.45
CA LYS A 61 29.37 21.58 -13.16
C LYS A 61 28.15 20.88 -12.58
N GLN A 62 26.95 21.47 -12.73
CA GLN A 62 25.70 20.85 -12.29
C GLN A 62 25.34 19.66 -13.18
N LYS A 63 25.52 19.75 -14.50
CA LYS A 63 25.31 18.62 -15.42
C LYS A 63 26.21 17.45 -15.06
N GLU A 64 27.51 17.68 -14.84
CA GLU A 64 28.45 16.64 -14.39
C GLU A 64 28.02 16.00 -13.07
N SER A 65 27.57 16.81 -12.11
CA SER A 65 27.05 16.30 -10.83
C SER A 65 25.79 15.48 -11.02
N ILE A 66 24.85 15.91 -11.85
CA ILE A 66 23.63 15.19 -12.19
C ILE A 66 23.98 13.83 -12.81
N ASP A 67 24.86 13.82 -13.83
CA ASP A 67 25.28 12.59 -14.52
C ASP A 67 25.99 11.61 -13.57
N LYS A 68 26.79 12.13 -12.64
CA LYS A 68 27.47 11.31 -11.64
C LYS A 68 26.51 10.65 -10.66
N TYR A 69 25.51 11.40 -10.17
CA TYR A 69 24.63 10.97 -9.08
C TYR A 69 23.27 10.42 -9.54
N ALA A 70 22.90 10.61 -10.81
CA ALA A 70 21.66 10.10 -11.39
C ALA A 70 21.88 9.12 -12.55
N ASN A 71 23.03 8.44 -12.60
CA ASN A 71 23.23 7.44 -13.64
C ASN A 71 22.27 6.23 -13.46
N TYR A 72 21.89 5.63 -14.58
CA TYR A 72 20.90 4.56 -14.63
C TYR A 72 21.24 3.35 -13.73
N LYS A 73 22.50 2.96 -13.63
CA LYS A 73 22.96 1.83 -12.79
C LYS A 73 22.73 2.12 -11.31
N LEU A 74 23.05 3.33 -10.86
CA LEU A 74 22.83 3.75 -9.48
C LEU A 74 21.34 3.79 -9.17
N ILE A 75 20.53 4.31 -10.09
CA ILE A 75 19.07 4.36 -9.97
C ILE A 75 18.49 2.96 -9.78
N GLN A 76 18.86 2.02 -10.64
CA GLN A 76 18.41 0.63 -10.52
C GLN A 76 18.83 0.01 -9.18
N HIS A 77 20.09 0.16 -8.80
CA HIS A 77 20.62 -0.38 -7.56
C HIS A 77 19.87 0.14 -6.32
N LEU A 78 19.64 1.45 -6.24
CA LEU A 78 18.91 2.07 -5.14
C LEU A 78 17.44 1.63 -5.08
N ASN A 79 16.80 1.49 -6.24
CA ASN A 79 15.43 0.98 -6.32
C ASN A 79 15.35 -0.48 -5.85
N GLU A 80 16.35 -1.29 -6.16
CA GLU A 80 16.42 -2.68 -5.73
C GLU A 80 16.62 -2.81 -4.22
N ILE A 81 17.57 -2.06 -3.65
CA ILE A 81 17.75 -1.96 -2.20
C ILE A 81 16.47 -1.52 -1.50
N ARG A 82 15.79 -0.51 -2.04
CA ARG A 82 14.52 -0.04 -1.47
C ARG A 82 13.44 -1.12 -1.47
N LYS A 83 13.31 -1.86 -2.58
CA LYS A 83 12.37 -2.98 -2.70
C LYS A 83 12.68 -4.07 -1.68
N GLN A 84 13.97 -4.47 -1.55
CA GLN A 84 14.40 -5.46 -0.56
C GLN A 84 14.15 -4.99 0.87
N SER A 85 14.50 -3.74 1.21
CA SER A 85 14.26 -3.17 2.54
C SER A 85 12.77 -3.13 2.90
N LYS A 86 11.90 -2.80 1.93
CA LYS A 86 10.44 -2.83 2.12
C LYS A 86 9.94 -4.25 2.37
N SER A 87 10.40 -5.21 1.58
CA SER A 87 10.06 -6.62 1.76
C SER A 87 10.50 -7.15 3.11
N PHE A 88 11.75 -6.88 3.49
CA PHE A 88 12.31 -7.28 4.78
C PHE A 88 11.52 -6.72 5.97
N ARG A 89 11.20 -5.42 5.93
CA ARG A 89 10.38 -4.79 6.97
C ARG A 89 9.00 -5.44 7.07
N ASN A 90 8.33 -5.68 5.94
CA ASN A 90 7.02 -6.33 5.93
C ASN A 90 7.10 -7.75 6.53
N ASN A 91 8.15 -8.50 6.22
CA ASN A 91 8.36 -9.83 6.80
C ASN A 91 8.53 -9.78 8.33
N ILE A 92 9.30 -8.80 8.84
CA ILE A 92 9.45 -8.63 10.30
C ILE A 92 8.10 -8.32 10.96
N ILE A 93 7.32 -7.41 10.36
CA ILE A 93 5.98 -7.06 10.86
C ILE A 93 5.08 -8.29 10.86
N SER A 94 5.04 -9.07 9.76
CA SER A 94 4.22 -10.29 9.68
C SER A 94 4.63 -11.35 10.72
N ILE A 95 5.94 -11.50 10.99
CA ILE A 95 6.42 -12.40 12.04
C ILE A 95 5.94 -11.95 13.42
N ALA A 96 6.01 -10.65 13.71
CA ALA A 96 5.55 -10.09 14.97
C ALA A 96 4.03 -10.29 15.14
N GLN A 97 3.26 -9.98 14.10
CA GLN A 97 1.81 -10.19 14.06
C GLN A 97 1.44 -11.67 14.22
N GLY A 98 2.16 -12.57 13.54
CA GLY A 98 1.98 -14.01 13.68
C GLY A 98 2.22 -14.51 15.11
N ARG A 99 3.24 -13.98 15.82
CA ARG A 99 3.50 -14.31 17.22
C ARG A 99 2.38 -13.86 18.14
N GLU A 100 1.83 -12.68 17.92
CA GLU A 100 0.68 -12.21 18.69
C GLU A 100 -0.58 -13.04 18.38
N ALA A 101 -0.82 -13.37 17.12
CA ALA A 101 -1.93 -14.23 16.72
C ALA A 101 -1.84 -15.65 17.32
N GLN A 102 -0.64 -16.19 17.56
CA GLN A 102 -0.47 -17.48 18.24
C GLN A 102 -1.06 -17.49 19.66
N LYS A 103 -1.05 -16.36 20.37
CA LYS A 103 -1.59 -16.25 21.75
C LYS A 103 -3.12 -16.33 21.80
N VAL A 104 -3.77 -16.15 20.65
CA VAL A 104 -5.23 -16.15 20.52
C VAL A 104 -5.75 -17.34 19.70
N ILE A 105 -4.92 -18.36 19.45
CA ILE A 105 -5.38 -19.61 18.81
C ILE A 105 -6.52 -20.22 19.65
N GLY A 106 -7.59 -20.61 18.97
CA GLY A 106 -8.80 -21.16 19.56
C GLY A 106 -9.77 -20.13 20.14
N LYS A 107 -9.38 -18.85 20.22
CA LYS A 107 -10.24 -17.77 20.71
C LYS A 107 -11.07 -17.17 19.58
N GLU A 108 -12.22 -16.64 19.95
CA GLU A 108 -13.09 -15.86 19.07
C GLU A 108 -12.69 -14.40 19.15
N VAL A 109 -12.53 -13.78 17.98
CA VAL A 109 -12.08 -12.40 17.83
C VAL A 109 -12.88 -11.71 16.73
N THR A 110 -13.01 -10.40 16.83
CA THR A 110 -13.61 -9.57 15.77
C THR A 110 -12.57 -9.29 14.71
N ALA A 111 -12.98 -9.39 13.45
CA ALA A 111 -12.12 -9.11 12.30
C ALA A 111 -12.89 -8.34 11.23
N THR A 112 -12.16 -7.58 10.43
CA THR A 112 -12.71 -6.80 9.32
C THR A 112 -12.23 -7.39 8.00
N ILE A 113 -13.14 -7.65 7.05
CA ILE A 113 -12.80 -8.21 5.74
C ILE A 113 -11.98 -7.20 4.94
N THR A 114 -10.74 -7.59 4.58
CA THR A 114 -9.78 -6.77 3.82
C THR A 114 -9.70 -7.17 2.35
N GLY A 115 -10.12 -8.39 2.00
CA GLY A 115 -10.09 -8.87 0.63
C GLY A 115 -11.01 -10.06 0.42
N VAL A 116 -11.58 -10.18 -0.78
CA VAL A 116 -12.46 -11.30 -1.16
C VAL A 116 -11.94 -11.96 -2.43
N GLN A 117 -11.86 -13.28 -2.42
CA GLN A 117 -11.38 -14.11 -3.51
C GLN A 117 -12.32 -15.30 -3.77
N SER A 118 -12.11 -16.04 -4.86
CA SER A 118 -12.94 -17.20 -5.20
C SER A 118 -12.82 -18.36 -4.20
N TYR A 119 -11.70 -18.45 -3.49
CA TYR A 119 -11.41 -19.51 -2.50
C TYR A 119 -11.70 -19.12 -1.06
N GLY A 120 -12.11 -17.86 -0.80
CA GLY A 120 -12.41 -17.37 0.53
C GLY A 120 -12.26 -15.87 0.67
N PHE A 121 -12.16 -15.39 1.89
CA PHE A 121 -11.89 -13.99 2.14
C PHE A 121 -10.78 -13.81 3.19
N PHE A 122 -10.04 -12.73 3.05
CA PHE A 122 -9.07 -12.27 4.03
C PHE A 122 -9.75 -11.36 5.05
N ALA A 123 -9.40 -11.53 6.30
CA ALA A 123 -9.91 -10.68 7.37
C ALA A 123 -8.76 -10.29 8.32
N GLU A 124 -8.69 -9.00 8.62
CA GLU A 124 -7.75 -8.44 9.58
C GLU A 124 -8.37 -8.47 10.97
N ILE A 125 -7.67 -9.08 11.94
CA ILE A 125 -8.08 -9.12 13.33
C ILE A 125 -7.92 -7.74 13.93
N ASP A 126 -9.02 -7.11 14.38
CA ASP A 126 -9.06 -5.69 14.76
C ASP A 126 -8.00 -5.34 15.83
N ASP A 127 -7.80 -6.18 16.85
CA ASP A 127 -6.87 -5.91 17.95
C ASP A 127 -5.39 -6.19 17.63
N LEU A 128 -5.11 -6.98 16.59
CA LEU A 128 -3.76 -7.47 16.30
C LEU A 128 -3.20 -6.94 14.96
N THR A 129 -4.04 -6.28 14.17
CA THR A 129 -3.71 -5.87 12.78
C THR A 129 -3.10 -7.01 11.93
N ALA A 130 -3.38 -8.25 12.31
CA ALA A 130 -2.90 -9.46 11.65
C ALA A 130 -3.97 -9.98 10.70
N GLU A 131 -3.60 -10.22 9.44
CA GLU A 131 -4.52 -10.72 8.41
C GLU A 131 -4.50 -12.24 8.35
N GLY A 132 -5.69 -12.85 8.29
CA GLY A 132 -5.86 -14.28 8.13
C GLY A 132 -6.86 -14.62 7.03
N LEU A 133 -6.85 -15.88 6.60
CA LEU A 133 -7.72 -16.41 5.56
C LEU A 133 -8.86 -17.24 6.18
N VAL A 134 -10.09 -16.88 5.82
CA VAL A 134 -11.27 -17.76 5.98
C VAL A 134 -11.50 -18.45 4.64
N HIS A 135 -11.19 -19.74 4.56
CA HIS A 135 -11.37 -20.50 3.34
C HIS A 135 -12.85 -20.85 3.12
N VAL A 136 -13.33 -20.83 1.87
CA VAL A 136 -14.74 -21.09 1.54
C VAL A 136 -15.23 -22.44 2.03
N SER A 137 -14.36 -23.45 2.13
CA SER A 137 -14.72 -24.78 2.66
C SER A 137 -15.05 -24.78 4.14
N THR A 138 -14.59 -23.80 4.94
CA THR A 138 -14.90 -23.69 6.37
C THR A 138 -16.25 -23.00 6.64
N LEU A 139 -16.81 -22.32 5.63
CA LEU A 139 -18.12 -21.69 5.76
C LEU A 139 -19.26 -22.70 5.93
N GLY A 140 -19.18 -23.86 5.27
CA GLY A 140 -19.96 -25.08 5.53
C GLY A 140 -21.49 -25.00 5.49
N ASP A 141 -22.06 -23.80 5.40
CA ASP A 141 -23.50 -23.54 5.48
C ASP A 141 -24.17 -23.40 4.10
N ASP A 142 -23.40 -23.13 3.05
CA ASP A 142 -23.89 -22.97 1.68
C ASP A 142 -22.76 -23.10 0.66
N TRP A 143 -23.13 -23.10 -0.60
CA TRP A 143 -22.20 -22.98 -1.74
C TRP A 143 -22.04 -21.51 -2.10
N TYR A 144 -20.82 -20.99 -1.99
CA TYR A 144 -20.50 -19.58 -2.23
C TYR A 144 -19.96 -19.34 -3.62
N GLU A 145 -20.49 -18.31 -4.30
CA GLU A 145 -20.10 -17.85 -5.61
C GLU A 145 -19.37 -16.51 -5.51
N TYR A 146 -18.19 -16.41 -6.11
CA TYR A 146 -17.43 -15.18 -6.14
C TYR A 146 -17.88 -14.30 -7.32
N ARG A 147 -18.24 -13.05 -7.02
CA ARG A 147 -18.58 -12.02 -8.02
C ARG A 147 -17.46 -11.01 -8.13
N SER A 148 -16.59 -11.20 -9.13
CA SER A 148 -15.37 -10.40 -9.33
C SER A 148 -15.64 -8.90 -9.55
N ARG A 149 -16.73 -8.54 -10.23
CA ARG A 149 -17.10 -7.12 -10.45
C ARG A 149 -17.49 -6.38 -9.18
N GLN A 150 -17.97 -7.09 -8.18
CA GLN A 150 -18.46 -6.53 -6.91
C GLN A 150 -17.54 -6.86 -5.74
N ASN A 151 -16.49 -7.67 -5.97
CA ASN A 151 -15.58 -8.16 -4.93
C ASN A 151 -16.30 -8.74 -3.71
N LEU A 152 -17.29 -9.62 -3.96
CA LEU A 152 -18.04 -10.26 -2.90
C LEU A 152 -18.22 -11.76 -3.14
N LEU A 153 -18.38 -12.52 -2.02
CA LEU A 153 -18.88 -13.88 -2.03
C LEU A 153 -20.36 -13.86 -1.67
N ILE A 154 -21.17 -14.63 -2.39
CA ILE A 154 -22.61 -14.75 -2.15
C ILE A 154 -23.02 -16.22 -2.07
N GLY A 155 -23.74 -16.58 -1.01
CA GLY A 155 -24.32 -17.91 -0.86
C GLY A 155 -25.47 -18.13 -1.85
N ARG A 156 -25.52 -19.30 -2.45
CA ARG A 156 -26.56 -19.63 -3.46
C ARG A 156 -27.94 -19.76 -2.83
N LYS A 157 -28.04 -20.41 -1.68
CA LYS A 157 -29.32 -20.69 -0.98
C LYS A 157 -29.63 -19.61 0.05
N ASN A 158 -28.70 -19.38 0.99
CA ASN A 158 -28.91 -18.50 2.14
C ASN A 158 -28.78 -17.02 1.79
N LYS A 159 -28.26 -16.66 0.58
CA LYS A 159 -28.03 -15.29 0.12
C LYS A 159 -27.13 -14.45 1.03
N LYS A 160 -26.42 -15.09 1.98
CA LYS A 160 -25.42 -14.40 2.81
C LYS A 160 -24.31 -13.86 1.90
N THR A 161 -23.87 -12.65 2.20
CA THR A 161 -22.81 -11.98 1.46
C THR A 161 -21.64 -11.66 2.36
N TYR A 162 -20.43 -11.83 1.83
CA TYR A 162 -19.19 -11.37 2.46
C TYR A 162 -18.51 -10.39 1.52
N GLN A 163 -18.32 -9.16 1.99
CA GLN A 163 -17.78 -8.05 1.19
C GLN A 163 -16.74 -7.26 1.96
N LEU A 164 -15.98 -6.45 1.23
CA LEU A 164 -14.93 -5.59 1.79
C LEU A 164 -15.46 -4.70 2.92
N ALA A 165 -14.65 -4.48 3.97
CA ALA A 165 -14.95 -3.67 5.14
C ALA A 165 -16.09 -4.18 6.05
N GLN A 166 -16.61 -5.38 5.80
CA GLN A 166 -17.61 -6.01 6.67
C GLN A 166 -16.91 -6.57 7.92
N LYS A 167 -17.52 -6.35 9.10
CA LYS A 167 -17.09 -6.98 10.36
C LYS A 167 -17.65 -8.37 10.48
N VAL A 168 -16.81 -9.30 10.93
CA VAL A 168 -17.13 -10.71 11.14
C VAL A 168 -16.48 -11.20 12.43
N ASN A 169 -17.12 -12.18 13.06
CA ASN A 169 -16.51 -12.88 14.20
C ASN A 169 -15.85 -14.15 13.67
N VAL A 170 -14.57 -14.30 13.98
CA VAL A 170 -13.74 -15.42 13.53
C VAL A 170 -13.04 -16.08 14.71
N ARG A 171 -12.72 -17.36 14.55
CA ARG A 171 -11.86 -18.11 15.46
C ARG A 171 -10.53 -18.37 14.79
N VAL A 172 -9.43 -18.13 15.50
CA VAL A 172 -8.09 -18.42 14.98
C VAL A 172 -7.85 -19.94 15.10
N LEU A 173 -7.73 -20.61 13.96
CA LEU A 173 -7.50 -22.06 13.93
C LEU A 173 -6.02 -22.41 14.03
N LYS A 174 -5.22 -21.78 13.20
CA LYS A 174 -3.80 -22.09 13.06
C LYS A 174 -3.02 -20.87 12.64
N VAL A 175 -1.78 -20.79 13.12
CA VAL A 175 -0.82 -19.75 12.72
C VAL A 175 0.47 -20.43 12.28
N ASP A 176 0.87 -20.20 11.03
CA ASP A 176 2.15 -20.62 10.47
C ASP A 176 3.02 -19.38 10.24
N ILE A 177 3.91 -19.10 11.22
CA ILE A 177 4.77 -17.92 11.17
C ILE A 177 5.74 -17.98 9.98
N LEU A 178 6.23 -19.17 9.63
CA LEU A 178 7.21 -19.31 8.54
C LEU A 178 6.61 -19.00 7.18
N LYS A 179 5.32 -19.32 7.01
CA LYS A 179 4.57 -19.04 5.77
C LYS A 179 3.82 -17.71 5.80
N ASN A 180 3.86 -16.98 6.93
CA ASN A 180 3.03 -15.80 7.17
C ASN A 180 1.54 -16.07 6.91
N GLN A 181 1.04 -17.22 7.36
CA GLN A 181 -0.32 -17.65 7.13
C GLN A 181 -1.07 -17.84 8.44
N ILE A 182 -2.24 -17.24 8.53
CA ILE A 182 -3.18 -17.40 9.65
C ILE A 182 -4.47 -17.97 9.06
N ASP A 183 -4.87 -19.14 9.55
CA ASP A 183 -6.11 -19.79 9.16
C ASP A 183 -7.19 -19.41 10.15
N LEU A 184 -8.29 -18.88 9.64
CA LEU A 184 -9.44 -18.43 10.40
C LEU A 184 -10.68 -19.26 10.04
N GLU A 185 -11.57 -19.41 11.00
CA GLU A 185 -12.90 -19.99 10.81
C GLU A 185 -13.97 -18.97 11.20
N LEU A 186 -15.03 -18.88 10.42
CA LEU A 186 -16.15 -18.01 10.74
C LEU A 186 -16.93 -18.58 11.93
N VAL A 187 -17.13 -17.77 12.95
CA VAL A 187 -18.00 -18.14 14.07
C VAL A 187 -19.45 -17.92 13.64
N LYS A 188 -20.26 -18.98 13.68
CA LYS A 188 -21.70 -18.88 13.44
C LYS A 188 -22.32 -18.19 14.65
N ILE A 189 -22.90 -17.03 14.43
CA ILE A 189 -23.79 -16.42 15.43
C ILE A 189 -25.06 -17.25 15.38
N ASP A 190 -25.26 -18.11 16.36
CA ASP A 190 -26.56 -18.74 16.62
C ASP A 190 -27.51 -17.61 17.05
N ASN A 191 -28.38 -17.17 16.12
CA ASN A 191 -29.45 -16.22 16.40
C ASN A 191 -30.51 -16.88 17.32
N THR A 192 -30.14 -17.13 18.56
CA THR A 192 -31.08 -17.68 19.57
C THR A 192 -31.43 -16.68 20.67
N GLU A 193 -31.03 -15.39 20.53
CA GLU A 193 -31.47 -14.36 21.49
C GLU A 193 -31.97 -13.08 20.79
N ALA A 194 -33.10 -13.21 20.11
CA ALA A 194 -33.89 -12.04 19.68
C ALA A 194 -35.38 -12.37 19.68
N SER A 195 -35.91 -12.79 20.84
CA SER A 195 -37.36 -12.77 21.08
C SER A 195 -37.66 -12.98 22.59
N SER A 196 -37.37 -11.96 23.37
CA SER A 196 -38.09 -11.69 24.62
C SER A 196 -37.72 -10.31 25.08
N ASP A 197 -38.47 -9.32 24.64
CA ASP A 197 -38.97 -8.24 25.48
C ASP A 197 -39.91 -7.38 24.61
N ILE A 198 -41.20 -7.71 24.78
CA ILE A 198 -42.33 -6.79 24.52
C ILE A 198 -42.77 -6.27 25.86
#